data_c2b9e6382a65e5d9aa527520b2e7ed7a
#
_entry.id   c2b9e6382a65e5d9aa527520b2e7ed7a
#
_cell.length_a   1.000
_cell.length_b   1.000
_cell.length_c   1.000
_cell.angle_alpha   90.00
_cell.angle_beta   90.00
_cell.angle_gamma   90.00
#
_symmetry.space_group_name_H-M   'P 1'
#
loop_
_entity.id
_entity.type
_entity.pdbx_description
1 polymer ?
#
loop_
_entity_poly.entity_id
_entity_poly.type
_entity_poly.pdbx_seq_one_letter_code
_entity_poly.pdbx_strand_id
1 'polypeptide(L)'
;MAVTHTWSVSDQLQTRTQDGLSEVVFSVVWRLNSEETVDGTTYSISSANQISLNTDNLDPATFTAFADLTEAQVLGWAKDTIDANAAEGEGVTCAEWEAGHDRNIAKQINPPTAVETAPWATANP
;
A
#
# COMPACT_ATOMS: atom_id res chain seq x y z
N MET A 1 3.51 -16.51 14.98
CA MET A 1 3.98 -15.91 13.71
C MET A 1 3.23 -14.63 13.48
N ALA A 2 3.86 -13.65 12.95
CA ALA A 2 3.25 -12.36 12.71
C ALA A 2 3.28 -12.03 11.22
N VAL A 3 2.31 -11.20 10.79
CA VAL A 3 2.28 -10.72 9.41
C VAL A 3 3.41 -9.69 9.24
N THR A 4 4.15 -9.81 8.15
CA THR A 4 5.15 -8.83 7.75
C THR A 4 4.54 -7.90 6.71
N HIS A 5 4.61 -6.59 6.96
CA HIS A 5 4.11 -5.58 6.06
C HIS A 5 5.29 -4.87 5.39
N THR A 6 5.27 -4.79 4.07
CA THR A 6 6.31 -4.11 3.30
C THR A 6 5.66 -3.06 2.40
N TRP A 7 5.96 -1.80 2.67
CA TRP A 7 5.51 -0.68 1.84
C TRP A 7 6.58 -0.34 0.82
N SER A 8 6.14 0.03 -0.37
CA SER A 8 7.03 0.47 -1.43
C SER A 8 6.31 1.46 -2.34
N VAL A 9 7.08 2.11 -3.20
CA VAL A 9 6.52 2.95 -4.27
C VAL A 9 7.04 2.45 -5.60
N SER A 10 6.22 2.64 -6.64
CA SER A 10 6.63 2.32 -8.01
C SER A 10 7.81 3.20 -8.40
N ASP A 11 8.70 2.68 -9.22
CA ASP A 11 9.81 3.45 -9.78
C ASP A 11 9.36 4.37 -10.91
N GLN A 12 8.08 4.37 -11.26
CA GLN A 12 7.48 5.26 -12.25
C GLN A 12 6.77 6.40 -11.52
N LEU A 13 7.42 7.55 -11.42
CA LEU A 13 6.88 8.72 -10.72
C LEU A 13 6.35 9.72 -11.74
N GLN A 14 5.22 10.37 -11.43
CA GLN A 14 4.69 11.43 -12.26
C GLN A 14 5.23 12.77 -11.79
N THR A 15 5.80 13.53 -12.70
CA THR A 15 6.43 14.81 -12.39
C THR A 15 5.87 15.92 -13.27
N ARG A 16 6.04 17.16 -12.80
CA ARG A 16 5.70 18.35 -13.58
C ARG A 16 6.63 19.50 -13.19
N THR A 17 6.66 20.53 -14.04
CA THR A 17 7.31 21.80 -13.69
C THR A 17 6.28 22.66 -12.96
N GLN A 18 6.65 23.19 -11.81
CA GLN A 18 5.75 23.99 -11.00
C GLN A 18 6.55 25.08 -10.28
N ASP A 19 6.08 26.33 -10.37
CA ASP A 19 6.67 27.47 -9.65
C ASP A 19 8.17 27.61 -9.88
N GLY A 20 8.62 27.34 -11.12
CA GLY A 20 10.04 27.40 -11.48
C GLY A 20 10.86 26.21 -11.08
N LEU A 21 10.25 25.21 -10.42
CA LEU A 21 10.91 23.98 -10.03
C LEU A 21 10.67 22.90 -11.08
N SER A 22 11.73 22.18 -11.46
CA SER A 22 11.66 21.10 -12.45
C SER A 22 11.42 19.76 -11.78
N GLU A 23 10.72 18.87 -12.47
CA GLU A 23 10.52 17.49 -12.05
C GLU A 23 9.96 17.40 -10.63
N VAL A 24 8.90 18.16 -10.35
CA VAL A 24 8.18 18.09 -9.08
C VAL A 24 7.31 16.85 -9.09
N VAL A 25 7.57 15.90 -8.21
CA VAL A 25 6.75 14.70 -8.08
C VAL A 25 5.40 15.08 -7.48
N PHE A 26 4.31 14.82 -8.21
CA PHE A 26 2.97 15.18 -7.75
C PHE A 26 2.04 13.97 -7.60
N SER A 27 2.45 12.82 -8.09
CA SER A 27 1.63 11.61 -7.99
C SER A 27 2.52 10.39 -7.98
N VAL A 28 2.20 9.44 -7.12
CA VAL A 28 2.96 8.19 -6.98
C VAL A 28 2.00 7.03 -6.84
N VAL A 29 2.47 5.84 -7.19
CA VAL A 29 1.76 4.60 -6.90
C VAL A 29 2.45 3.92 -5.74
N TRP A 30 1.75 3.77 -4.62
CA TRP A 30 2.26 3.04 -3.47
C TRP A 30 1.80 1.59 -3.52
N ARG A 31 2.50 0.73 -2.83
CA ARG A 31 2.16 -0.68 -2.71
C ARG A 31 2.39 -1.14 -1.28
N LEU A 32 1.46 -1.94 -0.78
CA LEU A 32 1.62 -2.64 0.49
C LEU A 32 1.55 -4.13 0.21
N ASN A 33 2.63 -4.84 0.49
CA ASN A 33 2.70 -6.30 0.43
C ASN A 33 2.73 -6.83 1.84
N SER A 34 1.89 -7.79 2.15
CA SER A 34 1.81 -8.39 3.48
C SER A 34 1.84 -9.90 3.35
N GLU A 35 2.56 -10.57 4.25
CA GLU A 35 2.65 -12.02 4.21
C GLU A 35 2.88 -12.61 5.60
N GLU A 36 2.49 -13.86 5.74
CA GLU A 36 2.76 -14.65 6.92
C GLU A 36 2.98 -16.10 6.49
N THR A 37 4.01 -16.76 7.05
CA THR A 37 4.29 -18.17 6.78
C THR A 37 3.89 -18.98 8.00
N VAL A 38 3.03 -19.99 7.78
CA VAL A 38 2.56 -20.89 8.82
C VAL A 38 2.75 -22.31 8.31
N ASP A 39 3.51 -23.11 9.06
CA ASP A 39 3.76 -24.52 8.74
C ASP A 39 4.25 -24.72 7.30
N GLY A 40 5.16 -23.83 6.84
CA GLY A 40 5.75 -23.91 5.51
C GLY A 40 4.88 -23.35 4.39
N THR A 41 3.67 -22.87 4.69
CA THR A 41 2.80 -22.24 3.70
C THR A 41 2.81 -20.72 3.88
N THR A 42 3.06 -20.00 2.81
CA THR A 42 3.07 -18.54 2.83
C THR A 42 1.72 -18.02 2.33
N TYR A 43 1.08 -17.21 3.15
CA TYR A 43 -0.17 -16.51 2.82
C TYR A 43 0.16 -15.05 2.61
N SER A 44 -0.41 -14.44 1.57
CA SER A 44 -0.04 -13.07 1.22
C SER A 44 -1.21 -12.30 0.64
N ILE A 45 -1.09 -10.98 0.68
CA ILE A 45 -2.01 -10.05 0.03
C ILE A 45 -1.22 -8.80 -0.34
N SER A 46 -1.55 -8.23 -1.48
CA SER A 46 -0.98 -6.97 -1.96
C SER A 46 -2.08 -5.98 -2.28
N SER A 47 -1.84 -4.73 -1.94
CA SER A 47 -2.68 -3.62 -2.37
C SER A 47 -1.79 -2.56 -2.99
N ALA A 48 -2.31 -1.86 -4.01
CA ALA A 48 -1.60 -0.77 -4.65
C ALA A 48 -2.61 0.28 -5.06
N ASN A 49 -2.21 1.53 -5.01
CA ASN A 49 -3.08 2.62 -5.42
C ASN A 49 -2.24 3.84 -5.78
N GLN A 50 -2.81 4.71 -6.60
CA GLN A 50 -2.20 5.98 -6.94
C GLN A 50 -2.64 7.04 -5.94
N ILE A 51 -1.71 7.92 -5.55
CA ILE A 51 -2.03 9.00 -4.64
C ILE A 51 -1.38 10.28 -5.14
N SER A 52 -2.13 11.39 -5.06
CA SER A 52 -1.64 12.71 -5.42
C SER A 52 -1.04 13.37 -4.19
N LEU A 53 0.17 13.90 -4.34
CA LEU A 53 0.87 14.58 -3.27
C LEU A 53 0.49 16.06 -3.27
N ASN A 54 0.50 16.68 -2.09
CA ASN A 54 0.24 18.10 -1.97
C ASN A 54 1.52 18.88 -2.34
N THR A 55 1.45 19.66 -3.44
CA THR A 55 2.58 20.44 -3.92
C THR A 55 2.31 21.95 -3.82
N ASP A 56 1.32 22.36 -3.01
CA ASP A 56 0.87 23.76 -3.01
C ASP A 56 1.84 24.73 -2.36
N ASN A 57 2.65 24.29 -1.41
CA ASN A 57 3.51 25.16 -0.63
C ASN A 57 4.96 24.69 -0.64
N LEU A 58 5.49 24.43 -1.84
CA LEU A 58 6.89 24.03 -1.98
C LEU A 58 7.82 25.18 -1.65
N ASP A 59 8.82 24.91 -0.83
CA ASP A 59 9.87 25.86 -0.48
C ASP A 59 11.10 25.57 -1.34
N PRO A 60 11.48 26.47 -2.27
CA PRO A 60 12.65 26.23 -3.12
C PRO A 60 13.93 26.00 -2.33
N ALA A 61 14.04 26.57 -1.13
CA ALA A 61 15.23 26.43 -0.30
C ALA A 61 15.38 25.03 0.28
N THR A 62 14.26 24.29 0.44
CA THR A 62 14.26 22.92 1.01
C THR A 62 13.85 21.87 -0.01
N PHE A 63 13.57 22.29 -1.24
CA PHE A 63 13.14 21.36 -2.30
C PHE A 63 14.26 20.40 -2.66
N THR A 64 13.98 19.11 -2.62
CA THR A 64 14.94 18.07 -3.01
C THR A 64 14.86 17.85 -4.51
N ALA A 65 15.99 17.99 -5.21
CA ALA A 65 16.04 17.75 -6.65
C ALA A 65 15.69 16.30 -6.97
N PHE A 66 15.03 16.08 -8.11
CA PHE A 66 14.57 14.77 -8.51
C PHE A 66 15.66 13.71 -8.45
N ALA A 67 16.87 14.04 -8.93
CA ALA A 67 17.99 13.10 -8.95
C ALA A 67 18.46 12.68 -7.55
N ASP A 68 18.11 13.46 -6.53
CA ASP A 68 18.53 13.21 -5.15
C ASP A 68 17.45 12.51 -4.31
N LEU A 69 16.29 12.23 -4.89
CA LEU A 69 15.20 11.55 -4.17
C LEU A 69 15.55 10.11 -3.88
N THR A 70 15.12 9.64 -2.71
CA THR A 70 15.23 8.23 -2.34
C THR A 70 13.84 7.63 -2.23
N GLU A 71 13.74 6.32 -2.36
CA GLU A 71 12.45 5.63 -2.18
C GLU A 71 11.88 5.89 -0.79
N ALA A 72 12.72 5.87 0.24
CA ALA A 72 12.26 6.11 1.61
C ALA A 72 11.62 7.49 1.76
N GLN A 73 12.18 8.52 1.12
CA GLN A 73 11.64 9.87 1.18
C GLN A 73 10.27 9.94 0.47
N VAL A 74 10.19 9.40 -0.74
CA VAL A 74 8.95 9.42 -1.51
C VAL A 74 7.88 8.57 -0.82
N LEU A 75 8.26 7.43 -0.29
CA LEU A 75 7.34 6.57 0.47
C LEU A 75 6.81 7.30 1.72
N GLY A 76 7.67 8.04 2.41
CA GLY A 76 7.24 8.86 3.54
C GLY A 76 6.17 9.86 3.15
N TRP A 77 6.35 10.53 2.02
CA TRP A 77 5.35 11.48 1.49
C TRP A 77 4.02 10.77 1.18
N ALA A 78 4.08 9.60 0.56
CA ALA A 78 2.89 8.83 0.22
C ALA A 78 2.13 8.41 1.48
N LYS A 79 2.83 7.89 2.47
CA LYS A 79 2.21 7.44 3.73
C LYS A 79 1.60 8.62 4.50
N ASP A 80 2.31 9.75 4.56
CA ASP A 80 1.79 10.95 5.20
C ASP A 80 0.52 11.44 4.51
N THR A 81 0.50 11.38 3.18
CA THR A 81 -0.68 11.79 2.40
C THR A 81 -1.85 10.84 2.61
N ILE A 82 -1.60 9.54 2.67
CA ILE A 82 -2.64 8.54 2.98
C ILE A 82 -3.28 8.88 4.33
N ASP A 83 -2.47 9.13 5.35
CA ASP A 83 -2.97 9.41 6.69
C ASP A 83 -3.69 10.77 6.75
N ALA A 84 -3.18 11.78 6.03
CA ALA A 84 -3.82 13.09 5.97
C ALA A 84 -5.18 13.03 5.28
N ASN A 85 -5.28 12.27 4.18
CA ASN A 85 -6.54 12.09 3.48
C ASN A 85 -7.56 11.36 4.35
N ALA A 86 -7.12 10.36 5.11
CA ALA A 86 -7.99 9.64 6.03
C ALA A 86 -8.56 10.56 7.12
N ALA A 87 -7.75 11.49 7.60
CA ALA A 87 -8.20 12.48 8.59
C ALA A 87 -9.29 13.40 8.02
N GLU A 88 -9.30 13.58 6.69
CA GLU A 88 -10.33 14.38 6.00
C GLU A 88 -11.52 13.51 5.57
N GLY A 89 -11.58 12.25 5.97
CA GLY A 89 -12.66 11.34 5.59
C GLY A 89 -12.47 10.67 4.23
N GLU A 90 -11.29 10.74 3.65
CA GLU A 90 -11.00 10.17 2.33
C GLU A 90 -10.09 8.94 2.46
N GLY A 91 -10.70 7.77 2.53
CA GLY A 91 -9.97 6.51 2.64
C GLY A 91 -9.63 6.15 4.07
N VAL A 92 -8.62 5.33 4.24
CA VAL A 92 -8.21 4.80 5.53
C VAL A 92 -6.72 5.08 5.76
N THR A 93 -6.30 5.02 7.02
CA THR A 93 -4.89 5.25 7.37
C THR A 93 -4.00 4.09 6.95
N CYS A 94 -2.68 4.32 6.94
CA CYS A 94 -1.71 3.25 6.71
C CYS A 94 -1.90 2.12 7.72
N ALA A 95 -2.13 2.45 8.98
CA ALA A 95 -2.37 1.45 10.03
C ALA A 95 -3.62 0.62 9.73
N GLU A 96 -4.68 1.26 9.22
CA GLU A 96 -5.91 0.57 8.84
C GLU A 96 -5.71 -0.33 7.62
N TRP A 97 -4.86 0.07 6.66
CA TRP A 97 -4.48 -0.78 5.54
C TRP A 97 -3.80 -2.05 6.03
N GLU A 98 -2.86 -1.90 6.96
CA GLU A 98 -2.15 -3.05 7.54
C GLU A 98 -3.10 -3.94 8.31
N ALA A 99 -3.99 -3.35 9.10
CA ALA A 99 -4.99 -4.13 9.85
C ALA A 99 -5.93 -4.89 8.92
N GLY A 100 -6.31 -4.30 7.79
CA GLY A 100 -7.12 -4.97 6.77
C GLY A 100 -6.39 -6.16 6.16
N HIS A 101 -5.10 -6.01 5.88
CA HIS A 101 -4.26 -7.10 5.39
C HIS A 101 -4.13 -8.21 6.45
N ASP A 102 -3.96 -7.84 7.72
CA ASP A 102 -3.92 -8.81 8.83
C ASP A 102 -5.17 -9.67 8.85
N ARG A 103 -6.35 -9.02 8.74
CA ARG A 103 -7.63 -9.73 8.73
C ARG A 103 -7.77 -10.64 7.52
N ASN A 104 -7.32 -10.18 6.35
CA ASN A 104 -7.39 -10.99 5.14
C ASN A 104 -6.51 -12.23 5.25
N ILE A 105 -5.28 -12.07 5.72
CA ILE A 105 -4.34 -13.18 5.88
C ILE A 105 -4.89 -14.16 6.92
N ALA A 106 -5.46 -13.67 8.02
CA ALA A 106 -6.07 -14.53 9.03
C ALA A 106 -7.18 -15.39 8.42
N LYS A 107 -7.98 -14.82 7.50
CA LYS A 107 -9.03 -15.55 6.80
C LYS A 107 -8.47 -16.57 5.80
N GLN A 108 -7.33 -16.29 5.21
CA GLN A 108 -6.65 -17.26 4.32
C GLN A 108 -6.17 -18.46 5.13
N ILE A 109 -5.59 -18.22 6.30
CA ILE A 109 -5.07 -19.26 7.16
C ILE A 109 -6.21 -20.11 7.74
N ASN A 110 -7.30 -19.45 8.14
CA ASN A 110 -8.44 -20.09 8.78
C ASN A 110 -9.75 -19.56 8.18
N PRO A 111 -10.12 -20.02 6.98
CA PRO A 111 -11.28 -19.49 6.27
C PRO A 111 -12.57 -19.63 7.09
N PRO A 112 -13.37 -18.54 7.19
CA PRO A 112 -14.67 -18.62 7.89
C PRO A 112 -15.73 -19.33 7.08
N THR A 113 -15.47 -19.57 5.79
CA THR A 113 -16.38 -20.26 4.89
C THR A 113 -15.63 -21.36 4.14
N ALA A 114 -16.33 -22.34 3.67
CA ALA A 114 -15.75 -23.42 2.91
C ALA A 114 -16.72 -23.87 1.82
N VAL A 115 -16.14 -24.40 0.75
CA VAL A 115 -16.94 -25.10 -0.27
C VAL A 115 -16.83 -26.60 0.03
N GLU A 116 -17.96 -27.20 0.33
CA GLU A 116 -18.03 -28.61 0.65
C GLU A 116 -18.76 -29.34 -0.47
N THR A 117 -18.30 -30.57 -0.77
CA THR A 117 -19.02 -31.42 -1.70
C THR A 117 -20.30 -31.87 -1.01
N ALA A 118 -21.44 -31.73 -1.69
CA ALA A 118 -22.71 -32.14 -1.13
C ALA A 118 -22.68 -33.65 -0.81
N PRO A 119 -23.29 -34.09 0.31
CA PRO A 119 -23.25 -35.50 0.70
C PRO A 119 -23.77 -36.45 -0.38
N TRP A 120 -24.80 -36.03 -1.11
CA TRP A 120 -25.37 -36.87 -2.17
C TRP A 120 -24.48 -36.94 -3.42
N ALA A 121 -23.52 -36.00 -3.58
CA ALA A 121 -22.60 -35.99 -4.72
C ALA A 121 -21.37 -36.84 -4.46
N THR A 122 -21.00 -37.07 -3.20
CA THR A 122 -19.81 -37.85 -2.86
C THR A 122 -19.99 -39.35 -3.08
N ALA A 123 -21.23 -39.79 -3.34
CA ALA A 123 -21.52 -41.21 -3.58
C ALA A 123 -20.98 -41.72 -4.92
N ASN A 124 -20.50 -40.82 -5.76
CA ASN A 124 -19.93 -41.19 -7.05
C ASN A 124 -18.44 -41.45 -6.93
N PRO A 125 -18.00 -42.69 -7.13
CA PRO A 125 -16.59 -43.00 -7.18
C PRO A 125 -15.96 -42.42 -8.43
#